data_57c8d2ca98b78d2f9c4e082d404214b7
#
_entry.id   57c8d2ca98b78d2f9c4e082d404214b7
#
_cell.length_a   1.000
_cell.length_b   1.000
_cell.length_c   1.000
_cell.angle_alpha   90.00
_cell.angle_beta   90.00
_cell.angle_gamma   90.00
#
_symmetry.space_group_name_H-M   'P 1'
#
loop_
_entity.id
_entity.type
_entity.pdbx_description
1 polymer ?
#
loop_
_entity_poly.entity_id
_entity_poly.type
_entity_poly.pdbx_seq_one_letter_code
_entity_poly.pdbx_strand_id
1 'polypeptide(L)'
;MIKNYFKIAFRNLWKNKVYSAINIVGLAIGIAACIMIMLFVLYEKSFDNFHTKNIYRLNEVQKFPGMVASQKVGLSMFPMGPTMKIEFPEIKNFTRVHWQEKYQMTYGEKRVYLPETYFVDSTFLQIFDYKIIKGNRATALEKPHSAIITEATAQKLFGNENPMGKTITHYAGDTTSFEVTGVMQNVPQNSQQQFDALFSFSTTYKPWMANNWGGNWLDTYFEMAPNTNTAALEKKFPAYLKKYMTAAGNSDGWKFYELFLLPLKEVHAGATDIGLDYLNYQKFDKKYTNIFFAIGLIVLLIACVNFMNLSTA
;
A
#
# COMPACT_ATOMS: atom_id res chain seq x y z
N MET A 1 -48.88 -4.74 -29.66
CA MET A 1 -47.80 -4.38 -30.60
C MET A 1 -46.44 -4.99 -30.17
N ILE A 2 -45.93 -4.82 -28.95
CA ILE A 2 -44.66 -5.34 -28.46
C ILE A 2 -44.49 -6.87 -28.64
N LYS A 3 -45.53 -7.65 -28.28
CA LYS A 3 -45.54 -9.13 -28.43
C LYS A 3 -45.31 -9.61 -29.87
N ASN A 4 -45.79 -8.86 -30.89
CA ASN A 4 -45.59 -9.17 -32.29
C ASN A 4 -44.14 -8.85 -32.73
N TYR A 5 -43.53 -7.76 -32.24
CA TYR A 5 -42.13 -7.46 -32.53
C TYR A 5 -41.21 -8.55 -31.99
N PHE A 6 -41.41 -9.01 -30.75
CA PHE A 6 -40.66 -10.14 -30.22
C PHE A 6 -40.79 -11.43 -31.01
N LYS A 7 -42.02 -11.72 -31.48
CA LYS A 7 -42.30 -12.94 -32.30
C LYS A 7 -41.61 -12.89 -33.67
N ILE A 8 -41.61 -11.72 -34.31
CA ILE A 8 -40.92 -11.47 -35.58
C ILE A 8 -39.40 -11.54 -35.40
N ALA A 9 -38.85 -10.90 -34.36
CA ALA A 9 -37.42 -10.94 -34.06
C ALA A 9 -36.94 -12.37 -33.79
N PHE A 10 -37.68 -13.14 -32.99
CA PHE A 10 -37.31 -14.53 -32.69
C PHE A 10 -37.37 -15.44 -33.92
N ARG A 11 -38.36 -15.21 -34.81
CA ARG A 11 -38.46 -15.94 -36.07
C ARG A 11 -37.32 -15.62 -37.06
N ASN A 12 -36.87 -14.35 -37.12
CA ASN A 12 -35.72 -13.96 -37.91
C ASN A 12 -34.41 -14.56 -37.40
N LEU A 13 -34.20 -14.55 -36.09
CA LEU A 13 -33.05 -15.21 -35.44
C LEU A 13 -33.00 -16.69 -35.74
N TRP A 14 -34.17 -17.37 -35.75
CA TRP A 14 -34.26 -18.80 -36.02
C TRP A 14 -34.10 -19.14 -37.51
N LYS A 15 -34.50 -18.24 -38.41
CA LYS A 15 -34.36 -18.42 -39.86
C LYS A 15 -32.88 -18.35 -40.28
N ASN A 16 -32.06 -17.48 -39.63
CA ASN A 16 -30.65 -17.28 -39.91
C ASN A 16 -29.78 -17.77 -38.76
N LYS A 17 -29.94 -19.01 -38.32
CA LYS A 17 -29.37 -19.57 -37.09
C LYS A 17 -27.86 -19.37 -36.95
N VAL A 18 -27.06 -19.69 -37.96
CA VAL A 18 -25.61 -19.63 -37.94
C VAL A 18 -25.14 -18.19 -37.78
N TYR A 19 -25.73 -17.30 -38.54
CA TYR A 19 -25.45 -15.90 -38.57
C TYR A 19 -25.79 -15.21 -37.23
N SER A 20 -27.00 -15.49 -36.73
CA SER A 20 -27.43 -14.99 -35.41
C SER A 20 -26.57 -15.54 -34.26
N ALA A 21 -26.18 -16.82 -34.35
CA ALA A 21 -25.32 -17.43 -33.35
C ALA A 21 -23.93 -16.77 -33.32
N ILE A 22 -23.28 -16.53 -34.46
CA ILE A 22 -21.98 -15.86 -34.56
C ILE A 22 -22.05 -14.46 -33.95
N ASN A 23 -23.15 -13.72 -34.23
CA ASN A 23 -23.36 -12.39 -33.69
C ASN A 23 -23.52 -12.36 -32.17
N ILE A 24 -24.41 -13.20 -31.66
CA ILE A 24 -24.69 -13.27 -30.24
C ILE A 24 -23.43 -13.69 -29.48
N VAL A 25 -22.72 -14.71 -29.97
CA VAL A 25 -21.48 -15.19 -29.35
C VAL A 25 -20.38 -14.14 -29.45
N GLY A 26 -20.19 -13.51 -30.61
CA GLY A 26 -19.20 -12.46 -30.80
C GLY A 26 -19.43 -11.23 -29.88
N LEU A 27 -20.71 -10.79 -29.80
CA LEU A 27 -21.08 -9.69 -28.89
C LEU A 27 -20.91 -10.09 -27.42
N ALA A 28 -21.31 -11.31 -27.05
CA ALA A 28 -21.16 -11.82 -25.70
C ALA A 28 -19.70 -11.90 -25.26
N ILE A 29 -18.80 -12.41 -26.14
CA ILE A 29 -17.34 -12.44 -25.87
C ILE A 29 -16.79 -11.02 -25.76
N GLY A 30 -17.15 -10.10 -26.65
CA GLY A 30 -16.70 -8.72 -26.62
C GLY A 30 -17.11 -7.99 -25.33
N ILE A 31 -18.36 -8.14 -24.90
CA ILE A 31 -18.87 -7.56 -23.66
C ILE A 31 -18.18 -8.20 -22.46
N ALA A 32 -18.04 -9.53 -22.43
CA ALA A 32 -17.36 -10.23 -21.32
C ALA A 32 -15.89 -9.76 -21.18
N ALA A 33 -15.16 -9.67 -22.29
CA ALA A 33 -13.80 -9.16 -22.30
C ALA A 33 -13.72 -7.71 -21.81
N CYS A 34 -14.61 -6.83 -22.26
CA CYS A 34 -14.69 -5.45 -21.80
C CYS A 34 -14.97 -5.36 -20.29
N ILE A 35 -15.90 -6.16 -19.77
CA ILE A 35 -16.22 -6.21 -18.33
C ILE A 35 -14.99 -6.67 -17.53
N MET A 36 -14.30 -7.73 -17.95
CA MET A 36 -13.09 -8.22 -17.25
C MET A 36 -11.99 -7.16 -17.24
N ILE A 37 -11.73 -6.49 -18.35
CA ILE A 37 -10.76 -5.40 -18.44
C ILE A 37 -11.17 -4.24 -17.53
N MET A 38 -12.45 -3.86 -17.52
CA MET A 38 -12.93 -2.77 -16.68
C MET A 38 -12.84 -3.12 -15.18
N LEU A 39 -13.16 -4.35 -14.78
CA LEU A 39 -13.02 -4.82 -13.41
C LEU A 39 -11.55 -4.77 -12.97
N PHE A 40 -10.62 -5.19 -13.83
CA PHE A 40 -9.19 -5.07 -13.57
C PHE A 40 -8.77 -3.60 -13.38
N VAL A 41 -9.16 -2.72 -14.30
CA VAL A 41 -8.85 -1.26 -14.19
C VAL A 41 -9.41 -0.66 -12.91
N LEU A 42 -10.64 -1.03 -12.52
CA LEU A 42 -11.26 -0.55 -11.28
C LEU A 42 -10.55 -1.09 -10.04
N TYR A 43 -10.11 -2.36 -10.08
CA TYR A 43 -9.33 -2.97 -9.01
C TYR A 43 -7.99 -2.23 -8.81
N GLU A 44 -7.22 -2.01 -9.88
CA GLU A 44 -5.95 -1.28 -9.83
C GLU A 44 -6.10 0.16 -9.30
N LYS A 45 -7.21 0.83 -9.63
CA LYS A 45 -7.53 2.17 -9.13
C LYS A 45 -8.10 2.18 -7.71
N SER A 46 -8.43 1.04 -7.14
CA SER A 46 -9.02 0.93 -5.80
C SER A 46 -7.99 0.85 -4.68
N PHE A 47 -6.70 0.70 -5.01
CA PHE A 47 -5.64 0.57 -4.00
C PHE A 47 -5.65 1.72 -3.00
N ASP A 48 -5.63 1.37 -1.73
CA ASP A 48 -5.58 2.28 -0.57
C ASP A 48 -6.73 3.31 -0.48
N ASN A 49 -7.79 3.16 -1.27
CA ASN A 49 -8.95 4.07 -1.24
C ASN A 49 -9.79 3.96 0.03
N PHE A 50 -9.59 2.92 0.84
CA PHE A 50 -10.26 2.77 2.13
C PHE A 50 -9.66 3.67 3.23
N HIS A 51 -8.49 4.27 2.99
CA HIS A 51 -7.92 5.28 3.86
C HIS A 51 -8.55 6.65 3.60
N THR A 52 -9.06 7.28 4.65
CA THR A 52 -9.80 8.54 4.58
C THR A 52 -8.94 9.77 4.79
N LYS A 53 -7.76 9.60 5.37
CA LYS A 53 -6.84 10.68 5.71
C LYS A 53 -5.95 11.08 4.55
N ASN A 54 -5.40 12.28 4.65
CA ASN A 54 -4.48 12.84 3.67
C ASN A 54 -3.05 12.33 3.96
N ILE A 55 -2.74 11.12 3.51
CA ILE A 55 -1.50 10.39 3.83
C ILE A 55 -0.51 10.52 2.68
N TYR A 56 0.73 10.83 3.02
CA TYR A 56 1.87 10.89 2.10
C TYR A 56 3.02 10.04 2.61
N ARG A 57 3.72 9.37 1.69
CA ARG A 57 4.98 8.70 1.95
C ARG A 57 6.14 9.64 1.66
N LEU A 58 7.11 9.71 2.56
CA LEU A 58 8.38 10.38 2.34
C LEU A 58 9.27 9.47 1.48
N ASN A 59 9.87 10.02 0.45
CA ASN A 59 10.83 9.34 -0.41
C ASN A 59 12.07 10.20 -0.58
N GLU A 60 13.15 9.58 -1.03
CA GLU A 60 14.41 10.24 -1.27
C GLU A 60 14.88 10.05 -2.70
N VAL A 61 15.54 11.06 -3.24
CA VAL A 61 16.44 10.93 -4.40
C VAL A 61 17.85 10.98 -3.85
N GLN A 62 18.62 9.94 -4.11
CA GLN A 62 19.99 9.81 -3.63
C GLN A 62 20.97 9.95 -4.80
N LYS A 63 22.01 10.73 -4.60
CA LYS A 63 23.11 10.93 -5.58
C LYS A 63 24.44 11.02 -4.86
N PHE A 64 24.99 9.87 -4.52
CA PHE A 64 26.31 9.81 -3.87
C PHE A 64 27.45 9.97 -4.88
N PRO A 65 28.66 10.43 -4.42
CA PRO A 65 29.85 10.43 -5.25
C PRO A 65 30.13 9.04 -5.82
N GLY A 66 30.39 8.99 -7.13
CA GLY A 66 30.65 7.73 -7.85
C GLY A 66 29.40 7.05 -8.44
N MET A 67 28.18 7.50 -8.14
CA MET A 67 26.99 7.02 -8.82
C MET A 67 26.87 7.60 -10.23
N VAL A 68 26.54 6.74 -11.20
CA VAL A 68 26.32 7.15 -12.61
C VAL A 68 25.06 8.00 -12.73
N ALA A 69 23.99 7.64 -12.00
CA ALA A 69 22.72 8.35 -11.98
C ALA A 69 22.15 8.44 -10.57
N SER A 70 21.27 9.42 -10.31
CA SER A 70 20.51 9.48 -9.07
C SER A 70 19.53 8.31 -8.99
N GLN A 71 19.27 7.83 -7.77
CA GLN A 71 18.32 6.76 -7.48
C GLN A 71 17.21 7.29 -6.58
N LYS A 72 15.96 7.03 -6.94
CA LYS A 72 14.81 7.24 -6.05
C LYS A 72 14.63 6.02 -5.15
N VAL A 73 14.40 6.24 -3.86
CA VAL A 73 14.18 5.17 -2.87
C VAL A 73 12.98 5.48 -2.00
N GLY A 74 12.26 4.41 -1.59
CA GLY A 74 11.10 4.50 -0.69
C GLY A 74 11.48 4.62 0.78
N LEU A 75 12.76 4.47 1.12
CA LEU A 75 13.26 4.49 2.48
C LEU A 75 13.64 5.90 2.94
N SER A 76 13.64 6.08 4.26
CA SER A 76 14.02 7.31 4.95
C SER A 76 14.86 7.05 6.20
N MET A 77 15.45 8.10 6.75
CA MET A 77 16.30 8.03 7.96
C MET A 77 15.44 8.06 9.23
N PHE A 78 15.91 7.39 10.30
CA PHE A 78 15.19 7.29 11.57
C PHE A 78 14.68 8.62 12.14
N PRO A 79 15.46 9.73 12.13
CA PRO A 79 15.04 10.99 12.76
C PRO A 79 14.04 11.80 11.93
N MET A 80 13.84 11.49 10.63
CA MET A 80 13.04 12.33 9.72
C MET A 80 11.58 12.47 10.16
N GLY A 81 10.92 11.36 10.53
CA GLY A 81 9.53 11.41 10.98
C GLY A 81 9.30 12.41 12.11
N PRO A 82 9.95 12.24 13.30
CA PRO A 82 9.74 13.11 14.44
C PRO A 82 10.23 14.54 14.20
N THR A 83 11.37 14.75 13.54
CA THR A 83 11.93 16.10 13.35
C THR A 83 11.15 16.89 12.30
N MET A 84 10.65 16.26 11.22
CA MET A 84 9.80 16.93 10.24
C MET A 84 8.45 17.33 10.83
N LYS A 85 7.87 16.52 11.72
CA LYS A 85 6.65 16.90 12.45
C LYS A 85 6.84 18.14 13.32
N ILE A 86 8.02 18.30 13.92
CA ILE A 86 8.35 19.48 14.74
C ILE A 86 8.60 20.71 13.86
N GLU A 87 9.29 20.53 12.73
CA GLU A 87 9.70 21.63 11.85
C GLU A 87 8.57 22.18 10.97
N PHE A 88 7.65 21.31 10.55
CA PHE A 88 6.62 21.63 9.57
C PHE A 88 5.20 21.50 10.13
N PRO A 89 4.52 22.64 10.43
CA PRO A 89 3.15 22.62 10.96
C PRO A 89 2.13 21.95 10.03
N GLU A 90 2.45 21.84 8.75
CA GLU A 90 1.64 21.15 7.76
C GLU A 90 1.53 19.64 8.02
N ILE A 91 2.48 19.05 8.78
CA ILE A 91 2.51 17.65 9.18
C ILE A 91 1.78 17.48 10.50
N LYS A 92 0.58 16.91 10.47
CA LYS A 92 -0.24 16.66 11.66
C LYS A 92 0.28 15.51 12.49
N ASN A 93 0.66 14.42 11.82
CA ASN A 93 1.13 13.21 12.46
C ASN A 93 2.11 12.46 11.55
N PHE A 94 2.90 11.56 12.13
CA PHE A 94 3.80 10.70 11.37
C PHE A 94 3.77 9.28 11.93
N THR A 95 4.16 8.31 11.11
CA THR A 95 4.49 6.96 11.53
C THR A 95 5.64 6.43 10.69
N ARG A 96 6.56 5.73 11.35
CA ARG A 96 7.64 5.01 10.71
C ARG A 96 7.26 3.54 10.65
N VAL A 97 7.66 2.89 9.58
CA VAL A 97 7.42 1.47 9.34
C VAL A 97 8.74 0.81 8.97
N HIS A 98 9.19 -0.11 9.79
CA HIS A 98 10.34 -0.95 9.53
C HIS A 98 9.86 -2.35 9.17
N TRP A 99 10.10 -2.76 7.95
CA TRP A 99 9.70 -4.04 7.40
C TRP A 99 10.62 -5.17 7.84
N GLN A 100 10.04 -6.35 8.08
CA GLN A 100 10.75 -7.56 8.45
C GLN A 100 10.12 -8.78 7.76
N GLU A 101 10.86 -9.38 6.86
CA GLU A 101 10.44 -10.57 6.10
C GLU A 101 10.62 -11.85 6.91
N LYS A 102 9.71 -12.82 6.70
CA LYS A 102 9.83 -14.20 7.22
C LYS A 102 10.04 -14.28 8.74
N TYR A 103 9.28 -13.49 9.47
CA TYR A 103 9.40 -13.42 10.92
C TYR A 103 8.75 -14.64 11.58
N GLN A 104 9.56 -15.52 12.20
CA GLN A 104 9.04 -16.71 12.88
C GLN A 104 8.48 -16.36 14.24
N MET A 105 7.21 -16.71 14.48
CA MET A 105 6.55 -16.56 15.78
C MET A 105 6.15 -17.90 16.35
N THR A 106 6.27 -18.05 17.68
CA THR A 106 5.96 -19.28 18.41
C THR A 106 4.95 -18.98 19.50
N TYR A 107 3.96 -19.87 19.64
CA TYR A 107 3.03 -19.93 20.76
C TYR A 107 2.87 -21.39 21.23
N GLY A 108 3.31 -21.70 22.45
CA GLY A 108 3.43 -23.08 22.91
C GLY A 108 4.34 -23.90 21.97
N GLU A 109 3.82 -24.99 21.44
CA GLU A 109 4.54 -25.84 20.48
C GLU A 109 4.37 -25.38 19.01
N LYS A 110 3.43 -24.48 18.75
CA LYS A 110 3.16 -24.01 17.40
C LYS A 110 4.19 -22.98 16.95
N ARG A 111 4.77 -23.22 15.78
CA ARG A 111 5.69 -22.30 15.09
C ARG A 111 5.07 -21.87 13.77
N VAL A 112 4.94 -20.56 13.55
CA VAL A 112 4.36 -19.99 12.35
C VAL A 112 5.33 -18.98 11.77
N TYR A 113 5.62 -19.11 10.48
CA TYR A 113 6.32 -18.06 9.72
C TYR A 113 5.31 -17.06 9.22
N LEU A 114 5.52 -15.80 9.59
CA LEU A 114 4.76 -14.67 9.09
C LEU A 114 5.56 -14.10 7.92
N PRO A 115 5.03 -14.17 6.68
CA PRO A 115 5.71 -13.65 5.50
C PRO A 115 6.10 -12.19 5.63
N GLU A 116 5.18 -11.38 6.10
CA GLU A 116 5.31 -9.93 6.17
C GLU A 116 4.96 -9.42 7.56
N THR A 117 5.90 -8.74 8.22
CA THR A 117 5.65 -8.11 9.52
C THR A 117 6.26 -6.73 9.58
N TYR A 118 5.61 -5.82 10.31
CA TYR A 118 6.08 -4.46 10.45
C TYR A 118 6.30 -4.08 11.90
N PHE A 119 7.42 -3.42 12.18
CA PHE A 119 7.63 -2.66 13.39
C PHE A 119 7.21 -1.21 13.12
N VAL A 120 6.22 -0.72 13.87
CA VAL A 120 5.58 0.58 13.59
C VAL A 120 5.50 1.46 14.83
N ASP A 121 5.50 2.76 14.62
CA ASP A 121 5.20 3.71 15.71
C ASP A 121 3.77 3.52 16.21
N SER A 122 3.50 3.89 17.47
CA SER A 122 2.17 3.83 18.09
C SER A 122 1.10 4.63 17.34
N THR A 123 1.52 5.57 16.51
CA THR A 123 0.66 6.41 15.67
C THR A 123 0.17 5.73 14.39
N PHE A 124 0.68 4.54 14.06
CA PHE A 124 0.35 3.85 12.81
C PHE A 124 -1.16 3.71 12.59
N LEU A 125 -1.88 3.18 13.56
CA LEU A 125 -3.32 3.04 13.46
C LEU A 125 -4.09 4.36 13.60
N GLN A 126 -3.44 5.43 14.06
CA GLN A 126 -4.04 6.76 14.04
C GLN A 126 -4.03 7.34 12.63
N ILE A 127 -3.05 6.97 11.80
CA ILE A 127 -2.86 7.45 10.42
C ILE A 127 -3.59 6.55 9.42
N PHE A 128 -3.42 5.23 9.52
CA PHE A 128 -4.02 4.25 8.61
C PHE A 128 -5.34 3.68 9.15
N ASP A 129 -6.34 3.53 8.30
CA ASP A 129 -7.71 3.12 8.68
C ASP A 129 -7.92 1.60 8.71
N TYR A 130 -6.87 0.81 9.02
CA TYR A 130 -7.02 -0.63 9.23
C TYR A 130 -7.96 -0.93 10.41
N LYS A 131 -8.82 -1.93 10.27
CA LYS A 131 -9.90 -2.18 11.21
C LYS A 131 -9.48 -3.13 12.34
N ILE A 132 -9.49 -2.64 13.57
CA ILE A 132 -9.29 -3.43 14.80
C ILE A 132 -10.59 -4.14 15.16
N ILE A 133 -10.49 -5.43 15.50
CA ILE A 133 -11.58 -6.30 15.95
C ILE A 133 -11.57 -6.44 17.47
N LYS A 134 -10.36 -6.64 18.03
CA LYS A 134 -10.15 -6.74 19.49
C LYS A 134 -8.98 -5.85 19.88
N GLY A 135 -9.06 -5.27 21.08
CA GLY A 135 -8.05 -4.34 21.58
C GLY A 135 -8.44 -2.86 21.35
N ASN A 136 -7.63 -1.97 21.88
CA ASN A 136 -7.86 -0.53 21.77
C ASN A 136 -6.94 0.06 20.70
N ARG A 137 -7.53 0.63 19.66
CA ARG A 137 -6.84 1.24 18.52
C ARG A 137 -5.79 2.29 18.92
N ALA A 138 -6.07 3.06 19.96
CA ALA A 138 -5.19 4.15 20.38
C ALA A 138 -3.97 3.65 21.15
N THR A 139 -4.11 2.58 21.95
CA THR A 139 -3.09 2.18 22.93
C THR A 139 -2.39 0.86 22.61
N ALA A 140 -2.90 0.09 21.63
CA ALA A 140 -2.42 -1.26 21.36
C ALA A 140 -0.91 -1.36 21.00
N LEU A 141 -0.29 -0.28 20.51
CA LEU A 141 1.14 -0.24 20.12
C LEU A 141 1.95 0.78 20.94
N GLU A 142 1.40 1.30 22.05
CA GLU A 142 2.11 2.31 22.87
C GLU A 142 3.29 1.73 23.64
N LYS A 143 3.08 0.52 24.20
CA LYS A 143 4.10 -0.12 25.02
C LYS A 143 5.10 -0.91 24.17
N PRO A 144 6.38 -0.97 24.53
CA PRO A 144 7.30 -1.95 23.97
C PRO A 144 6.74 -3.37 24.13
N HIS A 145 7.17 -4.28 23.25
CA HIS A 145 6.74 -5.67 23.24
C HIS A 145 5.24 -5.88 23.02
N SER A 146 4.55 -4.92 22.41
CA SER A 146 3.15 -5.08 21.99
C SER A 146 3.05 -5.60 20.55
N ALA A 147 2.05 -6.45 20.31
CA ALA A 147 1.77 -7.00 19.00
C ALA A 147 0.29 -6.90 18.64
N ILE A 148 -0.01 -6.46 17.43
CA ILE A 148 -1.33 -6.60 16.80
C ILE A 148 -1.18 -7.64 15.69
N ILE A 149 -2.04 -8.63 15.66
CA ILE A 149 -2.02 -9.69 14.66
C ILE A 149 -3.28 -9.69 13.82
N THR A 150 -3.21 -10.14 12.57
CA THR A 150 -4.39 -10.32 11.72
C THR A 150 -5.26 -11.50 12.22
N GLU A 151 -6.54 -11.54 11.81
CA GLU A 151 -7.42 -12.69 12.07
C GLU A 151 -6.80 -14.00 11.59
N ALA A 152 -6.20 -13.98 10.41
CA ALA A 152 -5.56 -15.16 9.83
C ALA A 152 -4.36 -15.63 10.68
N THR A 153 -3.55 -14.70 11.19
CA THR A 153 -2.44 -15.00 12.09
C THR A 153 -2.93 -15.49 13.44
N ALA A 154 -3.98 -14.88 13.99
CA ALA A 154 -4.62 -15.33 15.23
C ALA A 154 -5.11 -16.76 15.08
N GLN A 155 -5.78 -17.11 13.98
CA GLN A 155 -6.26 -18.46 13.72
C GLN A 155 -5.11 -19.48 13.59
N LYS A 156 -4.02 -19.11 12.91
CA LYS A 156 -2.84 -19.99 12.76
C LYS A 156 -2.16 -20.31 14.11
N LEU A 157 -1.97 -19.29 14.95
CA LEU A 157 -1.26 -19.44 16.23
C LEU A 157 -2.15 -20.01 17.33
N PHE A 158 -3.35 -19.52 17.48
CA PHE A 158 -4.21 -19.76 18.63
C PHE A 158 -5.40 -20.68 18.33
N GLY A 159 -5.77 -20.88 17.04
CA GLY A 159 -6.99 -21.59 16.68
C GLY A 159 -8.22 -20.88 17.23
N ASN A 160 -8.98 -21.57 18.08
CA ASN A 160 -10.19 -20.99 18.70
C ASN A 160 -9.93 -20.28 20.04
N GLU A 161 -8.68 -20.27 20.52
CA GLU A 161 -8.35 -19.60 21.76
C GLU A 161 -8.38 -18.09 21.60
N ASN A 162 -8.74 -17.36 22.67
CA ASN A 162 -8.64 -15.91 22.67
C ASN A 162 -7.16 -15.48 22.70
N PRO A 163 -6.65 -14.77 21.69
CA PRO A 163 -5.24 -14.38 21.65
C PRO A 163 -4.88 -13.20 22.54
N MET A 164 -5.88 -12.42 23.01
CA MET A 164 -5.65 -11.18 23.77
C MET A 164 -4.90 -11.44 25.08
N GLY A 165 -3.84 -10.67 25.33
CA GLY A 165 -2.97 -10.78 26.52
C GLY A 165 -2.02 -11.96 26.51
N LYS A 166 -2.05 -12.81 25.48
CA LYS A 166 -1.13 -13.96 25.35
C LYS A 166 0.21 -13.53 24.77
N THR A 167 1.26 -14.23 25.16
CA THR A 167 2.62 -13.95 24.69
C THR A 167 2.98 -14.84 23.51
N ILE A 168 3.48 -14.22 22.45
CA ILE A 168 4.10 -14.87 21.30
C ILE A 168 5.59 -14.55 21.28
N THR A 169 6.42 -15.50 20.87
CA THR A 169 7.87 -15.36 20.98
C THR A 169 8.57 -15.59 19.66
N HIS A 170 9.50 -14.71 19.35
CA HIS A 170 10.44 -14.83 18.24
C HIS A 170 11.76 -15.39 18.76
N TYR A 171 12.20 -16.50 18.13
CA TYR A 171 13.49 -17.14 18.44
C TYR A 171 14.42 -17.02 17.23
N ALA A 172 15.21 -15.93 17.18
CA ALA A 172 16.29 -15.80 16.19
C ALA A 172 17.35 -14.88 16.78
N GLY A 173 18.51 -15.44 17.13
CA GLY A 173 19.55 -14.73 17.85
C GLY A 173 19.09 -14.40 19.29
N ASP A 174 18.66 -13.16 19.48
CA ASP A 174 18.05 -12.74 20.74
C ASP A 174 16.56 -13.11 20.77
N THR A 175 16.13 -13.80 21.83
CA THR A 175 14.73 -14.14 22.05
C THR A 175 13.92 -12.89 22.38
N THR A 176 12.91 -12.59 21.57
CA THR A 176 12.02 -11.45 21.81
C THR A 176 10.57 -11.94 21.95
N SER A 177 9.94 -11.57 23.06
CA SER A 177 8.54 -11.89 23.34
C SER A 177 7.66 -10.68 23.19
N PHE A 178 6.42 -10.90 22.68
CA PHE A 178 5.42 -9.86 22.48
C PHE A 178 4.09 -10.28 23.08
N GLU A 179 3.43 -9.35 23.75
CA GLU A 179 2.05 -9.52 24.19
C GLU A 179 1.10 -9.17 23.04
N VAL A 180 0.12 -10.02 22.77
CA VAL A 180 -0.93 -9.72 21.80
C VAL A 180 -1.91 -8.72 22.42
N THR A 181 -1.79 -7.47 21.99
CA THR A 181 -2.57 -6.32 22.46
C THR A 181 -3.74 -5.96 21.54
N GLY A 182 -3.80 -6.60 20.38
CA GLY A 182 -4.89 -6.40 19.43
C GLY A 182 -5.00 -7.50 18.38
N VAL A 183 -6.22 -7.63 17.86
CA VAL A 183 -6.53 -8.41 16.66
C VAL A 183 -7.20 -7.49 15.65
N MET A 184 -6.75 -7.53 14.41
CA MET A 184 -7.29 -6.73 13.32
C MET A 184 -7.83 -7.60 12.19
N GLN A 185 -8.72 -7.04 11.38
CA GLN A 185 -9.13 -7.70 10.13
C GLN A 185 -7.91 -7.96 9.24
N ASN A 186 -8.00 -9.00 8.41
CA ASN A 186 -6.98 -9.23 7.40
C ASN A 186 -6.86 -7.99 6.52
N VAL A 187 -5.62 -7.68 6.13
CA VAL A 187 -5.34 -6.54 5.26
C VAL A 187 -6.08 -6.72 3.93
N PRO A 188 -6.79 -5.71 3.42
CA PRO A 188 -7.43 -5.77 2.11
C PRO A 188 -6.41 -6.08 1.00
N GLN A 189 -6.80 -6.91 0.02
CA GLN A 189 -5.92 -7.27 -1.10
C GLN A 189 -5.50 -6.06 -1.95
N ASN A 190 -6.34 -5.03 -1.99
CA ASN A 190 -6.07 -3.76 -2.65
C ASN A 190 -5.43 -2.73 -1.72
N SER A 191 -4.54 -3.17 -0.85
CA SER A 191 -3.63 -2.31 -0.09
C SER A 191 -2.20 -2.51 -0.56
N GLN A 192 -1.47 -1.41 -0.73
CA GLN A 192 -0.04 -1.47 -1.06
C GLN A 192 0.78 -2.08 0.09
N GLN A 193 0.34 -1.90 1.33
CA GLN A 193 0.93 -2.54 2.50
C GLN A 193 0.23 -3.88 2.74
N GLN A 194 1.00 -4.97 2.82
CA GLN A 194 0.51 -6.29 3.21
C GLN A 194 1.31 -6.77 4.41
N PHE A 195 0.65 -7.18 5.47
CA PHE A 195 1.32 -7.67 6.68
C PHE A 195 0.43 -8.64 7.46
N ASP A 196 1.10 -9.54 8.19
CA ASP A 196 0.49 -10.54 9.07
C ASP A 196 0.43 -10.06 10.52
N ALA A 197 1.37 -9.20 10.92
CA ALA A 197 1.45 -8.65 12.26
C ALA A 197 2.11 -7.27 12.27
N LEU A 198 1.72 -6.46 13.25
CA LEU A 198 2.34 -5.19 13.61
C LEU A 198 2.95 -5.31 15.00
N PHE A 199 4.22 -4.95 15.13
CA PHE A 199 4.94 -4.88 16.40
C PHE A 199 5.27 -3.45 16.76
N SER A 200 5.28 -3.12 18.04
CA SER A 200 5.67 -1.79 18.50
C SER A 200 7.14 -1.49 18.16
N PHE A 201 7.38 -0.42 17.40
CA PHE A 201 8.74 0.03 17.04
C PHE A 201 9.59 0.38 18.27
N SER A 202 8.96 0.79 19.37
CA SER A 202 9.66 1.07 20.64
C SER A 202 10.38 -0.15 21.20
N THR A 203 10.05 -1.39 20.80
CA THR A 203 10.76 -2.61 21.18
C THR A 203 12.18 -2.64 20.61
N THR A 204 12.35 -2.19 19.38
CA THR A 204 13.63 -2.22 18.66
C THR A 204 14.37 -0.90 18.67
N TYR A 205 13.69 0.17 19.10
CA TYR A 205 14.25 1.51 19.13
C TYR A 205 15.47 1.60 20.08
N LYS A 206 16.53 2.20 19.58
CA LYS A 206 17.76 2.47 20.35
C LYS A 206 18.06 3.97 20.34
N PRO A 207 18.66 4.54 21.41
CA PRO A 207 18.92 5.99 21.49
C PRO A 207 19.75 6.56 20.33
N TRP A 208 20.68 5.78 19.76
CA TRP A 208 21.50 6.21 18.63
C TRP A 208 20.67 6.49 17.36
N MET A 209 19.51 5.88 17.23
CA MET A 209 18.62 6.08 16.08
C MET A 209 18.08 7.52 15.98
N ALA A 210 17.97 8.21 17.13
CA ALA A 210 17.52 9.60 17.16
C ALA A 210 18.41 10.57 16.37
N ASN A 211 19.70 10.25 16.24
CA ASN A 211 20.69 11.08 15.54
C ASN A 211 21.31 10.38 14.32
N ASN A 212 20.75 9.26 13.89
CA ASN A 212 21.26 8.55 12.72
C ASN A 212 20.74 9.16 11.42
N TRP A 213 21.48 10.10 10.88
CA TRP A 213 21.25 10.77 9.60
C TRP A 213 22.06 10.16 8.46
N GLY A 214 22.48 8.92 8.57
CA GLY A 214 23.33 8.24 7.57
C GLY A 214 22.78 6.90 7.10
N GLY A 215 21.64 6.47 7.61
CA GLY A 215 21.08 5.16 7.29
C GLY A 215 19.59 5.21 6.94
N ASN A 216 19.23 4.68 5.79
CA ASN A 216 17.85 4.56 5.31
C ASN A 216 17.35 3.16 5.61
N TRP A 217 16.49 3.03 6.63
CA TRP A 217 16.10 1.74 7.20
C TRP A 217 14.61 1.50 7.23
N LEU A 218 13.80 2.54 6.99
CA LEU A 218 12.36 2.46 7.20
C LEU A 218 11.61 3.40 6.26
N ASP A 219 10.33 3.12 6.06
CA ASP A 219 9.40 4.02 5.39
C ASP A 219 8.81 4.99 6.41
N THR A 220 8.67 6.25 6.02
CA THR A 220 8.00 7.27 6.83
C THR A 220 6.75 7.76 6.12
N TYR A 221 5.63 7.73 6.83
CA TYR A 221 4.35 8.25 6.36
C TYR A 221 3.91 9.44 7.22
N PHE A 222 3.32 10.41 6.56
CA PHE A 222 2.79 11.62 7.19
C PHE A 222 1.28 11.75 6.96
N GLU A 223 0.55 12.12 8.02
CA GLU A 223 -0.78 12.68 7.88
C GLU A 223 -0.62 14.19 7.70
N MET A 224 -0.98 14.69 6.51
CA MET A 224 -0.88 16.11 6.17
C MET A 224 -2.15 16.86 6.53
N ALA A 225 -2.01 18.14 6.85
CA ALA A 225 -3.14 19.04 6.99
C ALA A 225 -3.95 19.11 5.67
N PRO A 226 -5.28 19.32 5.74
CA PRO A 226 -6.08 19.54 4.54
C PRO A 226 -5.52 20.67 3.69
N ASN A 227 -5.60 20.54 2.38
CA ASN A 227 -5.17 21.56 1.40
C ASN A 227 -3.68 21.96 1.51
N THR A 228 -2.81 21.11 2.08
CA THR A 228 -1.37 21.37 2.10
C THR A 228 -0.82 21.45 0.69
N ASN A 229 -0.09 22.52 0.38
CA ASN A 229 0.68 22.63 -0.85
C ASN A 229 2.03 21.89 -0.68
N THR A 230 2.06 20.61 -1.07
CA THR A 230 3.26 19.77 -0.92
C THR A 230 4.44 20.27 -1.73
N ALA A 231 4.23 20.83 -2.93
CA ALA A 231 5.32 21.41 -3.73
C ALA A 231 5.97 22.63 -3.07
N ALA A 232 5.20 23.43 -2.34
CA ALA A 232 5.75 24.54 -1.56
C ALA A 232 6.48 24.05 -0.30
N LEU A 233 6.01 22.94 0.31
CA LEU A 233 6.65 22.33 1.46
C LEU A 233 7.98 21.67 1.06
N GLU A 234 8.02 20.93 -0.03
CA GLU A 234 9.23 20.26 -0.55
C GLU A 234 10.38 21.24 -0.82
N LYS A 235 10.08 22.46 -1.25
CA LYS A 235 11.10 23.52 -1.42
C LYS A 235 11.83 23.89 -0.13
N LYS A 236 11.27 23.57 1.04
CA LYS A 236 11.88 23.81 2.36
C LYS A 236 12.82 22.67 2.78
N PHE A 237 12.70 21.48 2.18
CA PHE A 237 13.45 20.28 2.58
C PHE A 237 14.97 20.38 2.46
N PRO A 238 15.57 21.04 1.46
CA PRO A 238 17.03 21.21 1.43
C PRO A 238 17.57 21.98 2.63
N ALA A 239 16.87 23.03 3.07
CA ALA A 239 17.26 23.79 4.25
C ALA A 239 17.09 22.98 5.53
N TYR A 240 16.03 22.20 5.65
CA TYR A 240 15.79 21.25 6.74
C TYR A 240 16.91 20.21 6.81
N LEU A 241 17.23 19.50 5.72
CA LEU A 241 18.31 18.52 5.68
C LEU A 241 19.64 19.14 6.10
N LYS A 242 20.00 20.31 5.56
CA LYS A 242 21.21 21.03 5.92
C LYS A 242 21.27 21.31 7.43
N LYS A 243 20.19 21.85 8.02
CA LYS A 243 20.10 22.17 9.43
C LYS A 243 20.38 20.95 10.32
N TYR A 244 19.64 19.87 10.10
CA TYR A 244 19.68 18.70 10.99
C TYR A 244 20.91 17.81 10.76
N MET A 245 21.30 17.57 9.51
CA MET A 245 22.48 16.75 9.22
C MET A 245 23.78 17.45 9.65
N THR A 246 23.89 18.77 9.49
CA THR A 246 25.04 19.53 9.99
C THR A 246 25.11 19.47 11.52
N ALA A 247 23.97 19.63 12.21
CA ALA A 247 23.89 19.52 13.66
C ALA A 247 24.29 18.12 14.18
N ALA A 248 24.05 17.08 13.37
CA ALA A 248 24.45 15.70 13.67
C ALA A 248 25.92 15.38 13.27
N GLY A 249 26.70 16.37 12.85
CA GLY A 249 28.11 16.20 12.47
C GLY A 249 28.34 15.82 11.00
N ASN A 250 27.29 15.75 10.17
CA ASN A 250 27.38 15.46 8.74
C ASN A 250 27.16 16.75 7.91
N SER A 251 28.19 17.59 7.84
CA SER A 251 28.10 18.93 7.27
C SER A 251 27.81 19.00 5.77
N ASP A 252 28.18 17.97 5.02
CA ASP A 252 28.04 17.92 3.56
C ASP A 252 27.08 16.83 3.07
N GLY A 253 26.68 15.89 3.92
CA GLY A 253 25.84 14.75 3.56
C GLY A 253 24.50 15.13 2.96
N TRP A 254 23.91 16.25 3.45
CA TRP A 254 22.63 16.74 2.95
C TRP A 254 22.61 17.02 1.45
N LYS A 255 23.75 17.29 0.82
CA LYS A 255 23.87 17.56 -0.63
C LYS A 255 23.60 16.33 -1.50
N PHE A 256 23.63 15.15 -0.89
CA PHE A 256 23.42 13.88 -1.60
C PHE A 256 21.97 13.38 -1.58
N TYR A 257 21.09 14.12 -0.90
CA TYR A 257 19.70 13.77 -0.73
C TYR A 257 18.76 14.87 -1.18
N GLU A 258 17.73 14.49 -1.91
CA GLU A 258 16.57 15.31 -2.20
C GLU A 258 15.33 14.57 -1.70
N LEU A 259 14.46 15.23 -0.95
CA LEU A 259 13.26 14.64 -0.38
C LEU A 259 12.02 15.04 -1.19
N PHE A 260 11.10 14.11 -1.36
CA PHE A 260 9.81 14.38 -1.97
C PHE A 260 8.69 13.57 -1.32
N LEU A 261 7.46 14.05 -1.46
CA LEU A 261 6.26 13.45 -0.90
C LEU A 261 5.44 12.78 -2.01
N LEU A 262 5.03 11.54 -1.78
CA LEU A 262 4.15 10.81 -2.70
C LEU A 262 2.83 10.52 -1.99
N PRO A 263 1.66 10.94 -2.54
CA PRO A 263 0.37 10.59 -1.99
C PRO A 263 0.22 9.06 -1.87
N LEU A 264 -0.32 8.57 -0.75
CA LEU A 264 -0.49 7.13 -0.52
C LEU A 264 -1.18 6.43 -1.69
N LYS A 265 -2.25 7.04 -2.22
CA LYS A 265 -3.03 6.51 -3.35
C LYS A 265 -2.26 6.41 -4.66
N GLU A 266 -1.10 7.07 -4.75
CA GLU A 266 -0.21 6.99 -5.92
C GLU A 266 0.97 6.04 -5.72
N VAL A 267 1.17 5.51 -4.50
CA VAL A 267 2.33 4.64 -4.22
C VAL A 267 2.25 3.36 -5.03
N HIS A 268 1.11 2.67 -5.04
CA HIS A 268 0.94 1.41 -5.75
C HIS A 268 1.28 1.52 -7.26
N ALA A 269 0.70 2.50 -7.95
CA ALA A 269 0.77 2.58 -9.41
C ALA A 269 1.66 3.72 -9.94
N GLY A 270 2.18 4.57 -9.08
CA GLY A 270 3.00 5.73 -9.45
C GLY A 270 4.47 5.64 -9.05
N ALA A 271 4.88 4.60 -8.32
CA ALA A 271 6.23 4.47 -7.75
C ALA A 271 7.13 3.49 -8.52
N THR A 272 6.90 3.27 -9.82
CA THR A 272 7.64 2.27 -10.61
C THR A 272 9.13 2.56 -10.73
N ASP A 273 9.53 3.82 -10.66
CA ASP A 273 10.91 4.31 -10.72
C ASP A 273 11.56 4.46 -9.32
N ILE A 274 10.85 4.08 -8.24
CA ILE A 274 11.35 4.10 -6.88
C ILE A 274 11.92 2.71 -6.54
N GLY A 275 13.20 2.63 -6.20
CA GLY A 275 13.87 1.43 -5.70
C GLY A 275 13.75 1.30 -4.18
N LEU A 276 14.23 0.18 -3.62
CA LEU A 276 14.16 -0.11 -2.17
C LEU A 276 12.77 0.20 -1.58
N ASP A 277 11.73 -0.26 -2.28
CA ASP A 277 10.32 0.02 -2.03
C ASP A 277 9.65 -1.25 -1.50
N TYR A 278 10.06 -1.67 -0.29
CA TYR A 278 9.74 -2.98 0.28
C TYR A 278 8.28 -3.11 0.72
N LEU A 279 7.63 -2.00 1.05
CA LEU A 279 6.23 -2.01 1.49
C LEU A 279 5.22 -1.95 0.34
N ASN A 280 5.67 -1.66 -0.88
CA ASN A 280 4.79 -1.54 -2.04
C ASN A 280 4.52 -2.90 -2.68
N TYR A 281 3.60 -3.64 -2.07
CA TYR A 281 3.18 -4.95 -2.55
C TYR A 281 2.53 -4.87 -3.93
N GLN A 282 2.88 -5.78 -4.83
CA GLN A 282 2.36 -5.85 -6.20
C GLN A 282 2.46 -4.52 -6.97
N LYS A 283 3.60 -3.85 -6.85
CA LYS A 283 3.89 -2.61 -7.57
C LYS A 283 3.47 -2.67 -9.04
N PHE A 284 2.72 -1.67 -9.51
CA PHE A 284 2.14 -1.62 -10.84
C PHE A 284 2.47 -0.30 -11.53
N ASP A 285 2.44 -0.26 -12.88
CA ASP A 285 2.60 1.00 -13.61
C ASP A 285 1.23 1.49 -14.13
N LYS A 286 0.81 2.67 -13.68
CA LYS A 286 -0.45 3.32 -14.09
C LYS A 286 -0.62 3.49 -15.60
N LYS A 287 0.48 3.44 -16.38
CA LYS A 287 0.41 3.48 -17.85
C LYS A 287 -0.38 2.29 -18.38
N TYR A 288 -0.18 1.10 -17.80
CA TYR A 288 -0.92 -0.10 -18.20
C TYR A 288 -2.42 0.03 -17.90
N THR A 289 -2.80 0.64 -16.78
CA THR A 289 -4.21 0.92 -16.48
C THR A 289 -4.88 1.72 -17.59
N ASN A 290 -4.21 2.76 -18.09
CA ASN A 290 -4.73 3.59 -19.18
C ASN A 290 -4.76 2.84 -20.52
N ILE A 291 -3.75 2.02 -20.80
CA ILE A 291 -3.70 1.17 -22.00
C ILE A 291 -4.84 0.14 -21.97
N PHE A 292 -5.03 -0.58 -20.86
CA PHE A 292 -6.12 -1.54 -20.72
C PHE A 292 -7.49 -0.87 -20.83
N PHE A 293 -7.67 0.32 -20.26
CA PHE A 293 -8.91 1.08 -20.41
C PHE A 293 -9.21 1.39 -21.90
N ALA A 294 -8.20 1.87 -22.65
CA ALA A 294 -8.34 2.14 -24.08
C ALA A 294 -8.65 0.87 -24.87
N ILE A 295 -7.97 -0.25 -24.58
CA ILE A 295 -8.24 -1.56 -25.20
C ILE A 295 -9.68 -1.99 -24.92
N GLY A 296 -10.17 -1.88 -23.70
CA GLY A 296 -11.55 -2.22 -23.32
C GLY A 296 -12.57 -1.44 -24.13
N LEU A 297 -12.36 -0.13 -24.34
CA LEU A 297 -13.22 0.69 -25.19
C LEU A 297 -13.18 0.25 -26.66
N ILE A 298 -12.00 -0.06 -27.20
CA ILE A 298 -11.85 -0.52 -28.59
C ILE A 298 -12.56 -1.86 -28.77
N VAL A 299 -12.39 -2.81 -27.86
CA VAL A 299 -13.07 -4.11 -27.91
C VAL A 299 -14.59 -3.94 -27.90
N LEU A 300 -15.11 -3.05 -27.04
CA LEU A 300 -16.53 -2.74 -26.99
C LEU A 300 -17.04 -2.14 -28.31
N LEU A 301 -16.29 -1.19 -28.88
CA LEU A 301 -16.64 -0.58 -30.17
C LEU A 301 -16.67 -1.60 -31.30
N ILE A 302 -15.68 -2.51 -31.37
CA ILE A 302 -15.64 -3.59 -32.37
C ILE A 302 -16.86 -4.51 -32.22
N ALA A 303 -17.21 -4.89 -30.99
CA ALA A 303 -18.37 -5.73 -30.72
C ALA A 303 -19.66 -5.02 -31.13
N CYS A 304 -19.82 -3.74 -30.88
CA CYS A 304 -20.96 -2.93 -31.31
C CYS A 304 -21.04 -2.80 -32.83
N VAL A 305 -19.92 -2.53 -33.50
CA VAL A 305 -19.87 -2.41 -34.99
C VAL A 305 -20.20 -3.75 -35.63
N ASN A 306 -19.64 -4.86 -35.09
CA ASN A 306 -19.96 -6.21 -35.59
C ASN A 306 -21.47 -6.50 -35.46
N PHE A 307 -22.07 -6.16 -34.33
CA PHE A 307 -23.52 -6.31 -34.12
C PHE A 307 -24.33 -5.44 -35.09
N MET A 308 -23.95 -4.18 -35.34
CA MET A 308 -24.63 -3.30 -36.26
C MET A 308 -24.55 -3.82 -37.70
N ASN A 309 -23.36 -4.17 -38.19
CA ASN A 309 -23.16 -4.68 -39.54
C ASN A 309 -23.99 -5.92 -39.82
N LEU A 310 -24.13 -6.76 -38.82
CA LEU A 310 -24.86 -8.00 -38.92
C LEU A 310 -26.38 -7.82 -38.71
N SER A 311 -26.82 -6.71 -38.10
CA SER A 311 -28.26 -6.38 -37.98
C SER A 311 -28.82 -5.68 -39.21
N THR A 312 -27.94 -5.13 -40.07
CA THR A 312 -28.30 -4.40 -41.31
C THR A 312 -28.14 -5.23 -42.60
N ALA A 313 -27.47 -6.39 -42.53
CA ALA A 313 -27.36 -7.37 -43.62
C ALA A 313 -28.46 -8.43 -43.55
#